data_23b0f030d2004597e2f46256cf9d96d0
#
_entry.id   23b0f030d2004597e2f46256cf9d96d0
#
_cell.length_a   1.000
_cell.length_b   1.000
_cell.length_c   1.000
_cell.angle_alpha   90.00
_cell.angle_beta   90.00
_cell.angle_gamma   90.00
#
_symmetry.space_group_name_H-M   'P 1'
#
loop_
_entity.id
_entity.type
_entity.pdbx_description
1 polymer ?
#
loop_
_entity_poly.entity_id
_entity_poly.type
_entity_poly.pdbx_seq_one_letter_code
_entity_poly.pdbx_strand_id
1 'polypeptide(L)'
;MKKISFIIVSFFAIIQLNAQESYKNGAVVTAHPEASKVGVEILKKGGNAIDASIAVQFALAVVYPNAGNIGGGGFLVYRDSKGKTDALDYREKAPLKASEDMYWDKNGNAITDLSLYGQFAAGVPGTVDGMVKAHEKYGKLNWKELVQPAINLAQKGFKI
;
A
#
# COMPACT_ATOMS: atom_id res chain seq x y z
N MET A 1 34.16 -7.36 42.28
CA MET A 1 33.24 -8.08 41.41
C MET A 1 32.05 -7.21 40.91
N LYS A 2 31.35 -6.46 41.74
CA LYS A 2 30.19 -5.62 41.31
C LYS A 2 30.53 -4.54 40.23
N LYS A 3 31.74 -3.93 40.29
CA LYS A 3 32.16 -2.90 39.33
C LYS A 3 32.47 -3.47 37.91
N ILE A 4 32.97 -4.68 37.83
CA ILE A 4 33.29 -5.39 36.58
C ILE A 4 32.01 -5.80 35.87
N SER A 5 31.00 -6.31 36.64
CA SER A 5 29.69 -6.65 36.09
C SER A 5 28.97 -5.44 35.46
N PHE A 6 29.09 -4.26 36.07
CA PHE A 6 28.48 -3.03 35.53
C PHE A 6 29.13 -2.61 34.20
N ILE A 7 30.45 -2.72 34.06
CA ILE A 7 31.16 -2.38 32.83
C ILE A 7 30.78 -3.36 31.69
N ILE A 8 30.64 -4.64 31.98
CA ILE A 8 30.23 -5.66 30.98
C ILE A 8 28.80 -5.39 30.49
N VAL A 9 27.85 -5.07 31.38
CA VAL A 9 26.48 -4.74 31.02
C VAL A 9 26.42 -3.44 30.18
N SER A 10 27.21 -2.41 30.51
CA SER A 10 27.28 -1.19 29.71
C SER A 10 27.87 -1.44 28.32
N PHE A 11 28.86 -2.31 28.19
CA PHE A 11 29.45 -2.69 26.89
C PHE A 11 28.48 -3.45 25.98
N PHE A 12 27.66 -4.34 26.56
CA PHE A 12 26.59 -5.04 25.83
C PHE A 12 25.46 -4.09 25.37
N ALA A 13 25.13 -3.08 26.17
CA ALA A 13 24.11 -2.08 25.79
C ALA A 13 24.52 -1.23 24.59
N ILE A 14 25.82 -0.96 24.40
CA ILE A 14 26.33 -0.16 23.27
C ILE A 14 26.29 -0.94 21.95
N ILE A 15 26.40 -2.27 21.98
CA ILE A 15 26.39 -3.12 20.77
C ILE A 15 24.99 -3.16 20.12
N GLN A 16 23.93 -2.89 20.87
CA GLN A 16 22.53 -2.91 20.37
C GLN A 16 22.12 -1.64 19.58
N LEU A 17 22.98 -0.61 19.50
CA LEU A 17 22.63 0.67 18.89
C LEU A 17 22.87 0.74 17.37
N ASN A 18 23.33 -0.32 16.73
CA ASN A 18 23.62 -0.35 15.29
C ASN A 18 22.51 -1.01 14.46
N ALA A 19 21.25 -0.89 14.86
CA ALA A 19 20.11 -1.49 14.16
C ALA A 19 19.58 -0.66 12.98
N GLN A 20 20.26 0.43 12.60
CA GLN A 20 19.86 1.22 11.46
C GLN A 20 20.52 0.71 10.18
N GLU A 21 19.78 -0.07 9.39
CA GLU A 21 20.21 -0.41 8.04
C GLU A 21 20.09 0.83 7.13
N SER A 22 21.16 1.18 6.45
CA SER A 22 21.17 2.25 5.46
C SER A 22 21.27 1.68 4.05
N TYR A 23 20.39 2.12 3.17
CA TYR A 23 20.34 1.68 1.78
C TYR A 23 20.79 2.81 0.85
N LYS A 24 21.79 2.52 -0.03
CA LYS A 24 22.39 3.53 -0.93
C LYS A 24 21.44 4.06 -1.99
N ASN A 25 20.62 3.19 -2.58
CA ASN A 25 19.87 3.50 -3.80
C ASN A 25 18.35 3.55 -3.59
N GLY A 26 17.86 3.00 -2.51
CA GLY A 26 16.44 2.96 -2.17
C GLY A 26 16.06 1.71 -1.40
N ALA A 27 14.87 1.74 -0.83
CA ALA A 27 14.29 0.62 -0.11
C ALA A 27 12.81 0.50 -0.43
N VAL A 28 12.29 -0.72 -0.37
CA VAL A 28 10.86 -1.02 -0.51
C VAL A 28 10.44 -1.87 0.68
N VAL A 29 9.46 -1.41 1.43
CA VAL A 29 8.90 -2.11 2.58
C VAL A 29 7.41 -2.32 2.35
N THR A 30 6.96 -3.56 2.44
CA THR A 30 5.56 -3.95 2.20
C THR A 30 5.14 -5.05 3.17
N ALA A 31 3.84 -5.35 3.19
CA ALA A 31 3.27 -6.43 4.00
C ALA A 31 3.63 -7.86 3.49
N HIS A 32 4.21 -8.00 2.28
CA HIS A 32 4.54 -9.31 1.72
C HIS A 32 5.88 -9.29 0.97
N PRO A 33 6.78 -10.28 1.19
CA PRO A 33 8.11 -10.31 0.57
C PRO A 33 8.10 -10.25 -0.96
N GLU A 34 7.16 -10.96 -1.61
CA GLU A 34 7.05 -10.95 -3.07
C GLU A 34 6.69 -9.57 -3.61
N ALA A 35 5.82 -8.82 -2.92
CA ALA A 35 5.50 -7.44 -3.30
C ALA A 35 6.72 -6.52 -3.12
N SER A 36 7.50 -6.69 -2.04
CA SER A 36 8.76 -5.95 -1.86
C SER A 36 9.77 -6.23 -2.97
N LYS A 37 9.90 -7.49 -3.41
CA LYS A 37 10.76 -7.85 -4.56
C LYS A 37 10.31 -7.15 -5.83
N VAL A 38 9.01 -7.14 -6.11
CA VAL A 38 8.44 -6.42 -7.27
C VAL A 38 8.83 -4.95 -7.22
N GLY A 39 8.65 -4.27 -6.10
CA GLY A 39 9.02 -2.86 -5.98
C GLY A 39 10.51 -2.60 -6.21
N VAL A 40 11.39 -3.45 -5.66
CA VAL A 40 12.84 -3.38 -5.90
C VAL A 40 13.19 -3.61 -7.37
N GLU A 41 12.54 -4.55 -8.05
CA GLU A 41 12.75 -4.80 -9.48
C GLU A 41 12.36 -3.59 -10.34
N ILE A 42 11.24 -2.92 -10.03
CA ILE A 42 10.82 -1.69 -10.70
C ILE A 42 11.86 -0.58 -10.50
N LEU A 43 12.37 -0.39 -9.28
CA LEU A 43 13.45 0.58 -9.03
C LEU A 43 14.71 0.25 -9.84
N LYS A 44 15.12 -1.03 -9.90
CA LYS A 44 16.28 -1.49 -10.69
C LYS A 44 16.10 -1.28 -12.19
N LYS A 45 14.88 -1.33 -12.72
CA LYS A 45 14.55 -1.00 -14.11
C LYS A 45 14.60 0.50 -14.42
N GLY A 46 14.88 1.33 -13.42
CA GLY A 46 14.96 2.78 -13.57
C GLY A 46 13.64 3.50 -13.28
N GLY A 47 12.64 2.80 -12.75
CA GLY A 47 11.44 3.40 -12.20
C GLY A 47 11.73 4.24 -10.97
N ASN A 48 10.80 5.11 -10.63
CA ASN A 48 10.86 5.93 -9.43
C ASN A 48 10.01 5.32 -8.29
N ALA A 49 9.90 6.02 -7.16
CA ALA A 49 9.14 5.56 -6.01
C ALA A 49 7.64 5.39 -6.30
N ILE A 50 7.07 6.21 -7.17
CA ILE A 50 5.66 6.10 -7.58
C ILE A 50 5.45 4.86 -8.46
N ASP A 51 6.32 4.61 -9.43
CA ASP A 51 6.27 3.39 -10.24
C ASP A 51 6.36 2.14 -9.36
N ALA A 52 7.31 2.12 -8.42
CA ALA A 52 7.47 1.02 -7.48
C ALA A 52 6.23 0.83 -6.60
N SER A 53 5.62 1.91 -6.09
CA SER A 53 4.43 1.87 -5.25
C SER A 53 3.23 1.30 -6.01
N ILE A 54 3.04 1.68 -7.26
CA ILE A 54 1.95 1.18 -8.12
C ILE A 54 2.12 -0.32 -8.37
N ALA A 55 3.31 -0.75 -8.77
CA ALA A 55 3.57 -2.17 -9.01
C ALA A 55 3.42 -3.03 -7.74
N VAL A 56 3.85 -2.49 -6.59
CA VAL A 56 3.64 -3.09 -5.26
C VAL A 56 2.16 -3.23 -4.94
N GLN A 57 1.36 -2.19 -5.17
CA GLN A 57 -0.07 -2.22 -4.88
C GLN A 57 -0.79 -3.30 -5.69
N PHE A 58 -0.49 -3.45 -6.98
CA PHE A 58 -1.01 -4.54 -7.79
C PHE A 58 -0.49 -5.91 -7.33
N ALA A 59 0.78 -6.02 -6.96
CA ALA A 59 1.34 -7.26 -6.45
C ALA A 59 0.67 -7.68 -5.13
N LEU A 60 0.44 -6.75 -4.20
CA LEU A 60 -0.25 -7.01 -2.94
C LEU A 60 -1.69 -7.50 -3.14
N ALA A 61 -2.40 -7.01 -4.16
CA ALA A 61 -3.73 -7.52 -4.49
C ALA A 61 -3.73 -9.02 -4.85
N VAL A 62 -2.58 -9.56 -5.28
CA VAL A 62 -2.40 -10.99 -5.61
C VAL A 62 -1.87 -11.76 -4.40
N VAL A 63 -0.77 -11.30 -3.78
CA VAL A 63 -0.03 -12.08 -2.77
C VAL A 63 -0.52 -11.85 -1.34
N TYR A 64 -1.32 -10.80 -1.12
CA TYR A 64 -1.85 -10.42 0.19
C TYR A 64 -3.32 -9.99 0.09
N PRO A 65 -4.23 -10.85 -0.42
CA PRO A 65 -5.59 -10.47 -0.83
C PRO A 65 -6.52 -10.07 0.32
N ASN A 66 -6.17 -10.39 1.57
CA ASN A 66 -6.95 -9.98 2.73
C ASN A 66 -6.83 -8.47 3.06
N ALA A 67 -5.82 -7.79 2.52
CA ALA A 67 -5.64 -6.35 2.70
C ALA A 67 -5.18 -5.62 1.43
N GLY A 68 -4.43 -6.28 0.53
CA GLY A 68 -4.15 -5.77 -0.81
C GLY A 68 -5.40 -5.83 -1.69
N ASN A 69 -5.69 -4.77 -2.44
CA ASN A 69 -6.94 -4.70 -3.19
C ASN A 69 -6.81 -3.90 -4.48
N ILE A 70 -7.75 -4.13 -5.39
CA ILE A 70 -8.08 -3.28 -6.55
C ILE A 70 -9.53 -2.78 -6.48
N GLY A 71 -10.32 -3.28 -5.55
CA GLY A 71 -11.72 -2.95 -5.32
C GLY A 71 -11.97 -2.08 -4.09
N GLY A 72 -10.93 -1.52 -3.51
CA GLY A 72 -10.98 -0.65 -2.34
C GLY A 72 -10.51 0.78 -2.65
N GLY A 73 -9.78 1.37 -1.73
CA GLY A 73 -9.22 2.70 -1.82
C GLY A 73 -7.93 2.85 -1.04
N GLY A 74 -7.48 4.07 -0.87
CA GLY A 74 -6.27 4.36 -0.11
C GLY A 74 -5.87 5.83 -0.14
N PHE A 75 -4.68 6.06 0.38
CA PHE A 75 -4.04 7.37 0.42
C PHE A 75 -2.60 7.24 -0.06
N LEU A 76 -2.12 8.26 -0.75
CA LEU A 76 -0.71 8.38 -1.10
C LEU A 76 -0.17 9.67 -0.51
N VAL A 77 0.97 9.57 0.17
CA VAL A 77 1.78 10.72 0.58
C VAL A 77 3.10 10.63 -0.15
N TYR A 78 3.44 11.65 -0.88
CA TYR A 78 4.63 11.72 -1.72
C TYR A 78 5.53 12.88 -1.31
N ARG A 79 6.84 12.65 -1.36
CA ARG A 79 7.85 13.69 -1.22
C ARG A 79 8.92 13.48 -2.29
N ASP A 80 9.18 14.52 -3.08
CA ASP A 80 10.22 14.47 -4.11
C ASP A 80 11.63 14.73 -3.52
N SER A 81 12.66 14.57 -4.37
CA SER A 81 14.06 14.82 -4.00
C SER A 81 14.38 16.27 -3.66
N LYS A 82 13.51 17.21 -4.01
CA LYS A 82 13.64 18.64 -3.68
C LYS A 82 12.89 19.01 -2.40
N GLY A 83 12.23 18.03 -1.75
CA GLY A 83 11.47 18.22 -0.52
C GLY A 83 10.03 18.69 -0.72
N LYS A 84 9.55 18.83 -1.97
CA LYS A 84 8.14 19.14 -2.24
C LYS A 84 7.28 17.93 -1.88
N THR A 85 6.22 18.17 -1.14
CA THR A 85 5.27 17.15 -0.70
C THR A 85 3.97 17.27 -1.48
N ASP A 86 3.28 16.15 -1.64
CA ASP A 86 1.94 16.05 -2.20
C ASP A 86 1.18 14.89 -1.54
N ALA A 87 -0.15 14.95 -1.59
CA ALA A 87 -1.00 13.89 -1.11
C ALA A 87 -2.14 13.65 -2.08
N LEU A 88 -2.52 12.39 -2.25
CA LEU A 88 -3.65 11.97 -3.06
C LEU A 88 -4.58 11.11 -2.21
N ASP A 89 -5.83 11.55 -2.09
CA ASP A 89 -6.93 10.80 -1.51
C ASP A 89 -7.68 10.08 -2.63
N TYR A 90 -7.65 8.77 -2.61
CA TYR A 90 -8.39 7.89 -3.52
C TYR A 90 -9.21 6.85 -2.76
N ARG A 91 -9.66 7.25 -1.57
CA ARG A 91 -10.56 6.43 -0.77
C ARG A 91 -11.87 6.14 -1.52
N GLU A 92 -12.55 5.09 -1.11
CA GLU A 92 -13.87 4.73 -1.58
C GLU A 92 -14.86 5.87 -1.34
N LYS A 93 -15.81 6.00 -2.22
CA LYS A 93 -16.88 7.00 -2.11
C LYS A 93 -18.24 6.32 -2.09
N ALA A 94 -19.21 6.98 -1.47
CA ALA A 94 -20.58 6.56 -1.59
C ALA A 94 -21.06 6.65 -3.06
N PRO A 95 -21.93 5.74 -3.53
CA PRO A 95 -22.57 5.87 -4.82
C PRO A 95 -23.31 7.21 -4.97
N LEU A 96 -23.38 7.77 -6.18
CA LEU A 96 -24.06 9.05 -6.43
C LEU A 96 -25.56 9.05 -6.05
N LYS A 97 -26.17 7.86 -5.98
CA LYS A 97 -27.58 7.68 -5.57
C LYS A 97 -27.72 7.41 -4.06
N ALA A 98 -26.64 7.44 -3.29
CA ALA A 98 -26.73 7.29 -1.85
C ALA A 98 -27.50 8.47 -1.24
N SER A 99 -28.38 8.17 -0.29
CA SER A 99 -29.17 9.14 0.47
C SER A 99 -28.97 8.90 1.96
N GLU A 100 -29.30 9.89 2.78
CA GLU A 100 -29.15 9.83 4.24
C GLU A 100 -29.97 8.68 4.85
N ASP A 101 -31.10 8.36 4.25
CA ASP A 101 -32.07 7.37 4.69
C ASP A 101 -31.94 6.01 3.99
N MET A 102 -30.95 5.80 3.16
CA MET A 102 -30.81 4.57 2.34
C MET A 102 -30.77 3.26 3.16
N TYR A 103 -30.49 3.34 4.45
CA TYR A 103 -30.45 2.19 5.38
C TYR A 103 -31.61 2.17 6.36
N TRP A 104 -32.67 2.96 6.15
CA TRP A 104 -33.80 3.04 7.06
C TRP A 104 -35.01 2.30 6.51
N ASP A 105 -35.84 1.81 7.42
CA ASP A 105 -37.15 1.30 7.08
C ASP A 105 -38.18 2.44 6.96
N LYS A 106 -39.41 2.10 6.58
CA LYS A 106 -40.51 3.08 6.45
C LYS A 106 -40.92 3.76 7.77
N ASN A 107 -40.48 3.22 8.90
CA ASN A 107 -40.78 3.74 10.23
C ASN A 107 -39.61 4.57 10.80
N GLY A 108 -38.52 4.75 10.03
CA GLY A 108 -37.34 5.47 10.47
C GLY A 108 -36.37 4.68 11.31
N ASN A 109 -36.45 3.33 11.30
CA ASN A 109 -35.52 2.49 12.00
C ASN A 109 -34.39 2.04 11.08
N ALA A 110 -33.15 1.98 11.60
CA ALA A 110 -32.00 1.50 10.84
C ALA A 110 -32.10 -0.01 10.57
N ILE A 111 -31.93 -0.40 9.30
CA ILE A 111 -31.78 -1.79 8.85
C ILE A 111 -30.29 -2.10 8.79
N THR A 112 -29.70 -2.55 9.88
CA THR A 112 -28.26 -2.73 10.06
C THR A 112 -27.63 -3.63 8.97
N ASP A 113 -28.32 -4.68 8.56
CA ASP A 113 -27.81 -5.63 7.57
C ASP A 113 -27.57 -5.00 6.19
N LEU A 114 -28.31 -3.96 5.81
CA LEU A 114 -28.10 -3.24 4.55
C LEU A 114 -26.74 -2.53 4.49
N SER A 115 -26.22 -2.08 5.64
CA SER A 115 -24.90 -1.45 5.72
C SER A 115 -23.75 -2.44 5.83
N LEU A 116 -24.02 -3.73 6.08
CA LEU A 116 -23.02 -4.76 6.29
C LEU A 116 -22.91 -5.73 5.11
N TYR A 117 -24.03 -6.00 4.42
CA TYR A 117 -24.09 -7.05 3.40
C TYR A 117 -24.73 -6.55 2.09
N GLY A 118 -24.18 -7.07 0.97
CA GLY A 118 -24.72 -6.81 -0.35
C GLY A 118 -24.30 -5.47 -0.96
N GLN A 119 -25.02 -5.09 -2.01
CA GLN A 119 -24.64 -3.96 -2.86
C GLN A 119 -24.73 -2.59 -2.15
N PHE A 120 -25.58 -2.44 -1.15
CA PHE A 120 -25.70 -1.20 -0.39
C PHE A 120 -24.54 -0.97 0.58
N ALA A 121 -23.81 -2.06 0.96
CA ALA A 121 -22.63 -1.98 1.81
C ALA A 121 -21.34 -1.65 1.03
N ALA A 122 -21.39 -1.66 -0.31
CA ALA A 122 -20.21 -1.49 -1.14
C ALA A 122 -20.01 -0.01 -1.52
N GLY A 123 -18.82 0.52 -1.27
CA GLY A 123 -18.38 1.81 -1.80
C GLY A 123 -17.92 1.70 -3.25
N VAL A 124 -17.88 2.85 -3.95
CA VAL A 124 -17.25 2.95 -5.28
C VAL A 124 -15.74 2.93 -5.11
N PRO A 125 -15.02 1.96 -5.71
CA PRO A 125 -13.58 1.82 -5.52
C PRO A 125 -12.77 2.99 -6.09
N GLY A 126 -11.69 3.34 -5.40
CA GLY A 126 -10.76 4.40 -5.81
C GLY A 126 -9.35 3.94 -6.10
N THR A 127 -8.95 2.70 -5.72
CA THR A 127 -7.56 2.22 -5.79
C THR A 127 -6.96 2.37 -7.19
N VAL A 128 -7.62 1.87 -8.23
CA VAL A 128 -7.08 1.92 -9.60
C VAL A 128 -7.04 3.35 -10.12
N ASP A 129 -8.09 4.15 -9.90
CA ASP A 129 -8.13 5.56 -10.28
C ASP A 129 -7.01 6.36 -9.59
N GLY A 130 -6.78 6.11 -8.30
CA GLY A 130 -5.68 6.74 -7.56
C GLY A 130 -4.30 6.38 -8.11
N MET A 131 -4.06 5.11 -8.46
CA MET A 131 -2.81 4.68 -9.07
C MET A 131 -2.61 5.31 -10.46
N VAL A 132 -3.67 5.41 -11.27
CA VAL A 132 -3.62 6.08 -12.58
C VAL A 132 -3.26 7.54 -12.40
N LYS A 133 -3.93 8.27 -11.52
CA LYS A 133 -3.66 9.68 -11.24
C LYS A 133 -2.23 9.92 -10.72
N ALA A 134 -1.74 9.04 -9.83
CA ALA A 134 -0.38 9.11 -9.32
C ALA A 134 0.65 8.87 -10.46
N HIS A 135 0.36 7.90 -11.34
CA HIS A 135 1.21 7.59 -12.48
C HIS A 135 1.24 8.75 -13.50
N GLU A 136 0.11 9.30 -13.88
CA GLU A 136 0.01 10.44 -14.81
C GLU A 136 0.82 11.65 -14.32
N LYS A 137 0.83 11.88 -13.00
CA LYS A 137 1.49 13.04 -12.40
C LYS A 137 2.98 12.82 -12.15
N TYR A 138 3.38 11.61 -11.78
CA TYR A 138 4.72 11.34 -11.25
C TYR A 138 5.38 10.08 -11.81
N GLY A 139 4.67 9.24 -12.55
CA GLY A 139 5.20 8.02 -13.14
C GLY A 139 6.28 8.27 -14.16
N LYS A 140 7.16 7.29 -14.35
CA LYS A 140 8.28 7.34 -15.27
C LYS A 140 8.28 6.18 -16.27
N LEU A 141 7.92 4.97 -15.82
CA LEU A 141 7.83 3.77 -16.64
C LEU A 141 6.44 3.63 -17.26
N ASN A 142 6.32 2.81 -18.31
CA ASN A 142 5.03 2.54 -18.91
C ASN A 142 4.11 1.76 -17.95
N TRP A 143 2.83 2.11 -17.94
CA TRP A 143 1.81 1.46 -17.10
C TRP A 143 1.83 -0.06 -17.18
N LYS A 144 1.97 -0.62 -18.39
CA LYS A 144 2.05 -2.06 -18.62
C LYS A 144 3.19 -2.72 -17.85
N GLU A 145 4.33 -2.05 -17.73
CA GLU A 145 5.49 -2.57 -17.01
C GLU A 145 5.24 -2.66 -15.50
N LEU A 146 4.39 -1.78 -14.96
CA LEU A 146 4.03 -1.73 -13.55
C LEU A 146 3.00 -2.80 -13.18
N VAL A 147 2.08 -3.13 -14.08
CA VAL A 147 1.03 -4.14 -13.86
C VAL A 147 1.55 -5.56 -14.13
N GLN A 148 2.48 -5.73 -15.08
CA GLN A 148 2.95 -7.04 -15.53
C GLN A 148 3.47 -7.97 -14.42
N PRO A 149 4.22 -7.48 -13.39
CA PRO A 149 4.66 -8.33 -12.29
C PRO A 149 3.52 -8.99 -11.52
N ALA A 150 2.43 -8.25 -11.27
CA ALA A 150 1.24 -8.79 -10.59
C ALA A 150 0.53 -9.86 -11.46
N ILE A 151 0.42 -9.62 -12.77
CA ILE A 151 -0.11 -10.60 -13.72
C ILE A 151 0.73 -11.89 -13.68
N ASN A 152 2.04 -11.76 -13.67
CA ASN A 152 2.95 -12.92 -13.60
C ASN A 152 2.78 -13.70 -12.29
N LEU A 153 2.64 -13.01 -11.15
CA LEU A 153 2.38 -13.64 -9.85
C LEU A 153 1.03 -14.38 -9.85
N ALA A 154 -0.02 -13.79 -10.42
CA ALA A 154 -1.34 -14.41 -10.51
C ALA A 154 -1.33 -15.65 -11.42
N GLN A 155 -0.61 -15.61 -12.53
CA GLN A 155 -0.58 -16.70 -13.49
C GLN A 155 0.33 -17.86 -13.08
N LYS A 156 1.50 -17.55 -12.51
CA LYS A 156 2.52 -18.54 -12.18
C LYS A 156 2.41 -19.08 -10.75
N GLY A 157 1.64 -18.40 -9.93
CA GLY A 157 1.60 -18.65 -8.49
C GLY A 157 2.84 -18.10 -7.76
N PHE A 158 2.80 -18.19 -6.44
CA PHE A 158 3.88 -17.80 -5.53
C PHE A 158 3.88 -18.77 -4.32
N LYS A 159 4.98 -18.81 -3.57
CA LYS A 159 5.04 -19.61 -2.33
C LYS A 159 4.34 -18.86 -1.20
N ILE A 160 3.46 -19.58 -0.51
CA ILE A 160 2.78 -19.14 0.71
C ILE A 160 3.68 -19.44 1.90
#